data_1a7922196c5057609f9a43227290a5bd
#
_entry.id   1a7922196c5057609f9a43227290a5bd
#
_cell.length_a   1.000
_cell.length_b   1.000
_cell.length_c   1.000
_cell.angle_alpha   90.00
_cell.angle_beta   90.00
_cell.angle_gamma   90.00
#
_symmetry.space_group_name_H-M   'P 1'
#
loop_
_entity.id
_entity.type
_entity.pdbx_description
1 polymer ?
#
loop_
_entity_poly.entity_id
_entity_poly.type
_entity_poly.pdbx_seq_one_letter_code
_entity_poly.pdbx_strand_id
1 'polypeptide(L)'
;MKITYLTYNTHSYFYYPDMNRQYFYIILTIFLFTGCRKDTGSSNPVLEQMCQRLFPQHADSFEFELLNDSNQMDRFILESAHKKIRIKGNNNNSLAVGLNHYLKYYCHTNVSWYASDSIDMPEELPVIPQPISIRSKCDNRFFLNYCTFGYTMPYWKWSDWERLIDWMALNGITMPLAISGQETVWYKVWSKLGLNDEQIRSYFTGPAHLPWHRMSNVDYWQSPLPKSWLEQQEVLQKQILKRERDFNMTPVLPAFSGHVPKELKAIYPDAKIHEMSQWGGYDSKYRS
;
A
#
# COMPACT_ATOMS: atom_id res chain seq x y z
N MET A 1 -45.72 23.58 -46.66
CA MET A 1 -45.48 24.42 -45.46
C MET A 1 -44.02 24.85 -45.49
N LYS A 2 -43.76 26.10 -45.92
CA LYS A 2 -42.41 26.68 -46.10
C LYS A 2 -41.96 27.29 -44.77
N ILE A 3 -40.81 26.93 -44.28
CA ILE A 3 -40.17 27.57 -43.12
C ILE A 3 -39.02 28.43 -43.70
N THR A 4 -39.14 29.74 -43.46
CA THR A 4 -38.24 30.79 -43.91
C THR A 4 -37.15 30.96 -42.84
N TYR A 5 -35.87 30.92 -43.22
CA TYR A 5 -34.76 31.28 -42.32
C TYR A 5 -34.54 32.80 -42.34
N LEU A 6 -34.59 33.42 -41.18
CA LEU A 6 -34.14 34.80 -40.97
C LEU A 6 -32.66 34.79 -40.54
N THR A 7 -31.81 35.35 -41.40
CA THR A 7 -30.40 35.62 -41.06
C THR A 7 -30.32 37.01 -40.44
N TYR A 8 -29.84 37.07 -39.20
CA TYR A 8 -29.42 38.34 -38.56
C TYR A 8 -27.91 38.49 -38.69
N ASN A 9 -27.52 39.55 -39.44
CA ASN A 9 -26.15 39.97 -39.60
C ASN A 9 -25.90 41.12 -38.61
N THR A 10 -25.12 40.88 -37.56
CA THR A 10 -24.64 41.93 -36.64
C THR A 10 -23.11 41.99 -36.67
N HIS A 11 -22.59 42.90 -37.47
CA HIS A 11 -21.21 43.35 -37.37
C HIS A 11 -21.06 44.23 -36.12
N SER A 12 -20.43 43.74 -35.07
CA SER A 12 -19.91 44.53 -33.97
C SER A 12 -18.42 44.78 -34.22
N TYR A 13 -18.08 46.01 -34.56
CA TYR A 13 -16.69 46.46 -34.60
C TYR A 13 -16.18 46.65 -33.18
N PHE A 14 -15.23 45.80 -32.78
CA PHE A 14 -14.45 46.03 -31.56
C PHE A 14 -13.36 47.04 -31.88
N TYR A 15 -13.47 48.21 -31.25
CA TYR A 15 -12.44 49.28 -31.30
C TYR A 15 -11.33 48.87 -30.32
N TYR A 16 -10.15 48.50 -30.83
CA TYR A 16 -8.94 48.33 -30.03
C TYR A 16 -8.21 49.66 -29.92
N PRO A 17 -8.04 50.24 -28.70
CA PRO A 17 -7.17 51.41 -28.56
C PRO A 17 -5.72 50.99 -28.83
N ASP A 18 -4.99 51.83 -29.58
CA ASP A 18 -3.57 51.68 -29.87
C ASP A 18 -2.77 51.52 -28.56
N MET A 19 -2.34 50.28 -28.27
CA MET A 19 -1.42 50.01 -27.18
C MET A 19 -0.03 50.53 -27.55
N ASN A 20 0.45 51.53 -26.80
CA ASN A 20 1.72 52.18 -26.98
C ASN A 20 2.84 51.11 -26.99
N ARG A 21 3.68 51.15 -28.03
CA ARG A 21 4.77 50.17 -28.30
C ARG A 21 5.70 49.93 -27.10
N GLN A 22 5.77 50.87 -26.17
CA GLN A 22 6.51 50.75 -24.90
C GLN A 22 5.92 49.74 -23.92
N TYR A 23 4.60 49.54 -23.85
CA TYR A 23 3.98 48.56 -22.96
C TYR A 23 4.14 47.14 -23.47
N PHE A 24 4.29 46.96 -24.79
CA PHE A 24 4.54 45.63 -25.36
C PHE A 24 5.91 45.09 -24.96
N TYR A 25 6.92 45.93 -24.88
CA TYR A 25 8.27 45.51 -24.42
C TYR A 25 8.34 45.29 -22.92
N ILE A 26 7.54 45.98 -22.11
CA ILE A 26 7.48 45.75 -20.64
C ILE A 26 6.81 44.43 -20.35
N ILE A 27 5.72 44.07 -21.05
CA ILE A 27 5.04 42.76 -20.87
C ILE A 27 5.95 41.61 -21.37
N LEU A 28 6.67 41.82 -22.48
CA LEU A 28 7.59 40.80 -23.01
C LEU A 28 8.81 40.59 -22.09
N THR A 29 9.31 41.64 -21.41
CA THR A 29 10.41 41.53 -20.45
C THR A 29 9.97 40.86 -19.15
N ILE A 30 8.73 41.05 -18.68
CA ILE A 30 8.20 40.35 -17.49
C ILE A 30 8.04 38.86 -17.76
N PHE A 31 7.63 38.46 -18.98
CA PHE A 31 7.56 37.05 -19.37
C PHE A 31 8.93 36.36 -19.50
N LEU A 32 10.01 37.09 -19.73
CA LEU A 32 11.35 36.53 -19.85
C LEU A 32 12.04 36.30 -18.48
N PHE A 33 11.54 36.89 -17.40
CA PHE A 33 12.11 36.73 -16.05
C PHE A 33 11.34 35.73 -15.15
N THR A 34 10.20 35.19 -15.57
CA THR A 34 9.48 34.13 -14.85
C THR A 34 9.85 32.73 -15.32
N GLY A 35 10.98 32.57 -15.99
CA GLY A 35 11.62 31.29 -16.18
C GLY A 35 12.22 30.79 -14.86
N CYS A 36 11.37 30.55 -13.86
CA CYS A 36 11.73 29.73 -12.71
C CYS A 36 12.13 28.37 -13.28
N ARG A 37 13.43 28.09 -13.41
CA ARG A 37 13.95 26.75 -13.55
C ARG A 37 13.38 25.99 -12.37
N LYS A 38 12.27 25.28 -12.57
CA LYS A 38 11.97 24.13 -11.73
C LYS A 38 13.18 23.22 -11.88
N ASP A 39 14.01 23.16 -10.84
CA ASP A 39 14.83 21.98 -10.64
C ASP A 39 13.86 20.82 -10.74
N THR A 40 13.97 20.06 -11.82
CA THR A 40 13.25 18.80 -11.99
C THR A 40 13.96 17.76 -11.12
N GLY A 41 14.03 18.03 -9.82
CA GLY A 41 14.25 17.00 -8.83
C GLY A 41 13.11 15.99 -9.02
N SER A 42 13.45 14.77 -9.34
CA SER A 42 12.48 13.68 -9.49
C SER A 42 11.69 13.55 -8.19
N SER A 43 10.46 14.11 -8.16
CA SER A 43 9.56 13.97 -7.01
C SER A 43 9.18 12.50 -6.88
N ASN A 44 9.34 11.93 -5.68
CA ASN A 44 8.87 10.59 -5.33
C ASN A 44 7.84 10.68 -4.20
N PRO A 45 6.55 10.87 -4.55
CA PRO A 45 5.51 11.13 -3.57
C PRO A 45 5.33 9.99 -2.56
N VAL A 46 5.70 8.75 -2.89
CA VAL A 46 5.61 7.60 -1.99
C VAL A 46 6.58 7.74 -0.81
N LEU A 47 7.84 8.06 -1.12
CA LEU A 47 8.89 8.25 -0.10
C LEU A 47 8.72 9.59 0.64
N GLU A 48 8.36 10.65 -0.06
CA GLU A 48 8.09 11.97 0.54
C GLU A 48 6.98 11.89 1.58
N GLN A 49 5.86 11.24 1.27
CA GLN A 49 4.77 11.02 2.23
C GLN A 49 5.19 10.12 3.41
N MET A 50 6.07 9.14 3.20
CA MET A 50 6.64 8.35 4.27
C MET A 50 7.47 9.24 5.22
N CYS A 51 8.35 10.08 4.70
CA CYS A 51 9.13 11.02 5.49
C CYS A 51 8.24 11.97 6.30
N GLN A 52 7.17 12.51 5.68
CA GLN A 52 6.21 13.38 6.36
C GLN A 52 5.50 12.69 7.53
N ARG A 53 5.25 11.38 7.45
CA ARG A 53 4.67 10.61 8.57
C ARG A 53 5.69 10.31 9.67
N LEU A 54 6.93 9.99 9.30
CA LEU A 54 7.95 9.52 10.23
C LEU A 54 8.67 10.66 10.94
N PHE A 55 9.03 11.73 10.22
CA PHE A 55 9.81 12.85 10.74
C PHE A 55 9.53 14.14 9.95
N PRO A 56 8.34 14.75 10.10
CA PRO A 56 7.88 15.88 9.30
C PRO A 56 8.84 17.08 9.29
N GLN A 57 9.59 17.28 10.38
CA GLN A 57 10.53 18.39 10.52
C GLN A 57 11.75 18.31 9.59
N HIS A 58 12.11 17.11 9.15
CA HIS A 58 13.25 16.85 8.27
C HIS A 58 12.86 16.28 6.91
N ALA A 59 11.56 16.16 6.62
CA ALA A 59 11.08 15.49 5.38
C ALA A 59 11.67 16.12 4.10
N ASP A 60 11.78 17.45 4.07
CA ASP A 60 12.31 18.19 2.92
C ASP A 60 13.84 18.09 2.77
N SER A 61 14.53 17.48 3.74
CA SER A 61 15.98 17.29 3.70
C SER A 61 16.41 16.07 2.90
N PHE A 62 15.46 15.30 2.40
CA PHE A 62 15.72 14.08 1.61
C PHE A 62 15.35 14.27 0.15
N GLU A 63 16.16 13.69 -0.75
CA GLU A 63 15.91 13.61 -2.17
C GLU A 63 15.94 12.15 -2.62
N PHE A 64 14.94 11.74 -3.40
CA PHE A 64 14.80 10.37 -3.89
C PHE A 64 14.91 10.31 -5.41
N GLU A 65 15.79 9.45 -5.93
CA GLU A 65 16.04 9.31 -7.36
C GLU A 65 15.92 7.83 -7.77
N LEU A 66 15.08 7.54 -8.76
CA LEU A 66 15.00 6.21 -9.35
C LEU A 66 16.12 5.99 -10.36
N LEU A 67 16.90 4.92 -10.16
CA LEU A 67 17.92 4.48 -11.09
C LEU A 67 17.27 3.72 -12.26
N ASN A 68 17.82 3.90 -13.44
CA ASN A 68 17.34 3.24 -14.66
C ASN A 68 17.95 1.84 -14.84
N ASP A 69 17.89 0.99 -13.80
CA ASP A 69 18.44 -0.38 -13.80
C ASP A 69 17.46 -1.40 -13.17
N SER A 70 16.19 -1.35 -13.57
CA SER A 70 15.09 -2.15 -13.05
C SER A 70 15.26 -3.67 -13.13
N ASN A 71 16.20 -4.17 -13.97
CA ASN A 71 16.46 -5.59 -14.16
C ASN A 71 17.53 -6.16 -13.22
N GLN A 72 18.00 -5.39 -12.25
CA GLN A 72 19.03 -5.82 -11.29
C GLN A 72 18.41 -6.06 -9.91
N MET A 73 19.15 -6.84 -9.10
CA MET A 73 18.81 -6.99 -7.67
C MET A 73 18.69 -5.64 -7.00
N ASP A 74 17.80 -5.54 -6.00
CA ASP A 74 17.56 -4.33 -5.22
C ASP A 74 18.87 -3.69 -4.75
N ARG A 75 19.00 -2.41 -5.03
CA ARG A 75 20.21 -1.62 -4.74
C ARG A 75 19.84 -0.20 -4.36
N PHE A 76 20.54 0.36 -3.39
CA PHE A 76 20.51 1.79 -3.15
C PHE A 76 21.92 2.40 -3.16
N ILE A 77 21.96 3.70 -3.43
CA ILE A 77 23.13 4.56 -3.27
C ILE A 77 22.73 5.69 -2.33
N LEU A 78 23.59 6.00 -1.37
CA LEU A 78 23.37 7.03 -0.38
C LEU A 78 24.51 8.04 -0.41
N GLU A 79 24.19 9.33 -0.52
CA GLU A 79 25.17 10.42 -0.60
C GLU A 79 24.61 11.72 0.00
N SER A 80 25.51 12.62 0.45
CA SER A 80 25.17 13.99 0.78
C SER A 80 25.38 14.89 -0.46
N ALA A 81 24.37 15.65 -0.85
CA ALA A 81 24.43 16.56 -2.00
C ALA A 81 23.62 17.84 -1.71
N HIS A 82 24.23 19.00 -1.92
CA HIS A 82 23.56 20.31 -1.79
C HIS A 82 22.81 20.53 -0.47
N LYS A 83 23.41 20.11 0.67
CA LYS A 83 22.83 20.15 2.02
C LYS A 83 21.64 19.20 2.23
N LYS A 84 21.42 18.27 1.32
CA LYS A 84 20.38 17.23 1.43
C LYS A 84 21.02 15.84 1.45
N ILE A 85 20.25 14.89 1.94
CA ILE A 85 20.56 13.47 1.86
C ILE A 85 19.89 12.93 0.61
N ARG A 86 20.68 12.51 -0.36
CA ARG A 86 20.19 11.94 -1.61
C ARG A 86 20.27 10.43 -1.55
N ILE A 87 19.14 9.80 -1.86
CA ILE A 87 18.97 8.35 -1.90
C ILE A 87 18.57 7.96 -3.31
N LYS A 88 19.40 7.15 -3.95
CA LYS A 88 19.11 6.59 -5.29
C LYS A 88 18.83 5.10 -5.16
N GLY A 89 17.84 4.58 -5.87
CA GLY A 89 17.47 3.17 -5.83
C GLY A 89 16.79 2.72 -7.10
N ASN A 90 16.80 1.42 -7.38
CA ASN A 90 16.16 0.90 -8.59
C ASN A 90 14.64 0.68 -8.45
N ASN A 91 14.08 0.87 -7.26
CA ASN A 91 12.66 0.88 -6.98
C ASN A 91 12.37 1.55 -5.62
N ASN A 92 11.10 1.78 -5.28
CA ASN A 92 10.71 2.44 -4.03
C ASN A 92 11.08 1.63 -2.78
N ASN A 93 11.11 0.30 -2.85
CA ASN A 93 11.58 -0.54 -1.75
C ASN A 93 13.07 -0.28 -1.46
N SER A 94 13.89 -0.27 -2.50
CA SER A 94 15.33 0.05 -2.40
C SER A 94 15.58 1.46 -1.84
N LEU A 95 14.78 2.45 -2.25
CA LEU A 95 14.85 3.81 -1.71
C LEU A 95 14.52 3.84 -0.20
N ALA A 96 13.47 3.11 0.20
CA ALA A 96 13.08 3.00 1.62
C ALA A 96 14.18 2.32 2.47
N VAL A 97 14.82 1.27 1.93
CA VAL A 97 15.97 0.62 2.60
C VAL A 97 17.14 1.57 2.74
N GLY A 98 17.43 2.36 1.71
CA GLY A 98 18.46 3.41 1.77
C GLY A 98 18.16 4.45 2.86
N LEU A 99 16.91 4.88 2.96
CA LEU A 99 16.44 5.77 4.02
C LEU A 99 16.66 5.14 5.40
N ASN A 100 16.23 3.90 5.61
CA ASN A 100 16.42 3.20 6.88
C ASN A 100 17.90 3.01 7.22
N HIS A 101 18.76 2.79 6.22
CA HIS A 101 20.20 2.71 6.43
C HIS A 101 20.74 4.03 6.96
N TYR A 102 20.32 5.16 6.41
CA TYR A 102 20.70 6.48 6.91
C TYR A 102 20.20 6.71 8.35
N LEU A 103 18.93 6.43 8.61
CA LEU A 103 18.37 6.58 9.96
C LEU A 103 19.13 5.76 11.01
N LYS A 104 19.47 4.50 10.71
CA LYS A 104 20.15 3.60 11.64
C LYS A 104 21.61 3.94 11.87
N TYR A 105 22.36 4.19 10.81
CA TYR A 105 23.81 4.24 10.88
C TYR A 105 24.38 5.66 10.97
N TYR A 106 23.59 6.67 10.60
CA TYR A 106 24.00 8.07 10.69
C TYR A 106 23.22 8.85 11.75
N CYS A 107 21.90 8.69 11.79
CA CYS A 107 21.07 9.34 12.80
C CYS A 107 20.97 8.56 14.11
N HIS A 108 21.43 7.31 14.15
CA HIS A 108 21.33 6.41 15.32
C HIS A 108 19.89 6.24 15.84
N THR A 109 18.92 6.34 14.96
CA THR A 109 17.51 6.18 15.26
C THR A 109 16.91 4.94 14.58
N ASN A 110 15.81 4.45 15.09
CA ASN A 110 15.16 3.24 14.61
C ASN A 110 13.64 3.43 14.49
N VAL A 111 13.08 2.92 13.42
CA VAL A 111 11.62 2.91 13.18
C VAL A 111 11.05 1.59 13.67
N SER A 112 10.09 1.65 14.59
CA SER A 112 9.34 0.49 15.07
C SER A 112 7.92 0.50 14.52
N TRP A 113 7.43 -0.63 14.02
CA TRP A 113 6.02 -0.77 13.65
C TRP A 113 5.10 -0.91 14.88
N TYR A 114 5.69 -1.27 16.01
CA TYR A 114 4.97 -1.56 17.26
C TYR A 114 4.83 -0.33 18.18
N ALA A 115 5.87 0.50 18.25
CA ALA A 115 5.83 1.74 19.03
C ALA A 115 5.23 2.88 18.20
N SER A 116 4.43 3.71 18.86
CA SER A 116 3.79 4.89 18.26
C SER A 116 4.57 6.19 18.48
N ASP A 117 5.71 6.10 19.14
CA ASP A 117 6.53 7.26 19.49
C ASP A 117 7.08 7.93 18.23
N SER A 118 7.25 9.25 18.30
CA SER A 118 7.95 10.01 17.27
C SER A 118 9.39 9.53 17.16
N ILE A 119 9.92 9.54 15.95
CA ILE A 119 11.31 9.22 15.70
C ILE A 119 12.16 10.40 16.19
N ASP A 120 13.10 10.14 17.10
CA ASP A 120 14.06 11.13 17.55
C ASP A 120 15.14 11.32 16.47
N MET A 121 15.14 12.48 15.84
CA MET A 121 16.07 12.85 14.78
C MET A 121 17.06 13.89 15.31
N PRO A 122 18.36 13.81 14.94
CA PRO A 122 19.31 14.86 15.27
C PRO A 122 18.89 16.19 14.64
N GLU A 123 19.11 17.30 15.37
CA GLU A 123 18.77 18.64 14.90
C GLU A 123 19.46 18.97 13.56
N GLU A 124 20.74 18.61 13.44
CA GLU A 124 21.50 18.67 12.20
C GLU A 124 21.70 17.25 11.64
N LEU A 125 21.29 17.03 10.41
CA LEU A 125 21.43 15.73 9.76
C LEU A 125 22.92 15.42 9.47
N PRO A 126 23.45 14.28 9.94
CA PRO A 126 24.83 13.88 9.70
C PRO A 126 25.18 13.79 8.23
N VAL A 127 26.34 14.33 7.87
CA VAL A 127 26.87 14.25 6.49
C VAL A 127 27.41 12.86 6.20
N ILE A 128 27.16 12.36 5.00
CA ILE A 128 27.73 11.13 4.47
C ILE A 128 29.08 11.48 3.85
N PRO A 129 30.22 11.05 4.47
CA PRO A 129 31.56 11.50 4.02
C PRO A 129 31.91 11.05 2.60
N GLN A 130 31.45 9.86 2.21
CA GLN A 130 31.64 9.29 0.88
C GLN A 130 30.38 8.53 0.46
N PRO A 131 29.99 8.59 -0.81
CA PRO A 131 28.85 7.83 -1.30
C PRO A 131 29.03 6.32 -1.02
N ILE A 132 27.96 5.69 -0.54
CA ILE A 132 27.91 4.24 -0.33
C ILE A 132 26.90 3.62 -1.28
N SER A 133 27.21 2.41 -1.76
CA SER A 133 26.29 1.63 -2.59
C SER A 133 26.15 0.23 -2.00
N ILE A 134 24.91 -0.15 -1.71
CA ILE A 134 24.61 -1.47 -1.12
C ILE A 134 23.58 -2.17 -2.01
N ARG A 135 23.84 -3.44 -2.29
CA ARG A 135 22.99 -4.34 -3.06
C ARG A 135 22.45 -5.44 -2.17
N SER A 136 21.19 -5.80 -2.36
CA SER A 136 20.60 -6.98 -1.71
C SER A 136 21.31 -8.26 -2.14
N LYS A 137 21.32 -9.24 -1.24
CA LYS A 137 21.82 -10.60 -1.54
C LYS A 137 20.71 -11.58 -1.90
N CYS A 138 19.44 -11.17 -1.71
CA CYS A 138 18.25 -11.99 -1.95
C CYS A 138 17.22 -11.18 -2.73
N ASP A 139 16.59 -11.78 -3.73
CA ASP A 139 15.50 -11.17 -4.50
C ASP A 139 14.22 -11.16 -3.71
N ASN A 140 13.89 -12.27 -3.06
CA ASN A 140 12.65 -12.49 -2.35
C ASN A 140 12.87 -12.43 -0.83
N ARG A 141 12.20 -11.52 -0.17
CA ARG A 141 12.24 -11.32 1.27
C ARG A 141 10.82 -11.36 1.81
N PHE A 142 10.41 -12.57 2.22
CA PHE A 142 9.05 -12.87 2.69
C PHE A 142 8.84 -12.45 4.15
N PHE A 143 7.67 -11.94 4.43
CA PHE A 143 7.16 -11.60 5.77
C PHE A 143 5.65 -11.67 5.73
N LEU A 144 5.04 -12.33 6.51
CA LEU A 144 4.73 -12.66 7.85
C LEU A 144 4.13 -14.10 7.85
N ASN A 145 3.79 -14.71 9.01
CA ASN A 145 3.07 -15.97 9.06
C ASN A 145 1.56 -15.78 9.36
N TYR A 146 0.77 -16.82 9.13
CA TYR A 146 -0.69 -16.80 9.30
C TYR A 146 -1.14 -16.46 10.71
N CYS A 147 -0.54 -17.08 11.73
CA CYS A 147 -1.01 -16.99 13.12
C CYS A 147 -0.95 -15.58 13.66
N THR A 148 0.04 -14.78 13.23
CA THR A 148 0.23 -13.39 13.66
C THR A 148 -0.99 -12.53 13.40
N PHE A 149 -1.71 -12.80 12.30
CA PHE A 149 -2.96 -12.11 11.97
C PHE A 149 -4.07 -12.31 13.00
N GLY A 150 -4.04 -13.41 13.77
CA GLY A 150 -5.00 -13.68 14.83
C GLY A 150 -4.61 -13.14 16.20
N TYR A 151 -3.32 -12.90 16.43
CA TYR A 151 -2.84 -12.44 17.74
C TYR A 151 -2.84 -10.91 17.88
N THR A 152 -2.41 -10.20 16.84
CA THR A 152 -2.17 -8.76 16.91
C THR A 152 -3.09 -7.96 15.99
N MET A 153 -3.44 -8.50 14.83
CA MET A 153 -4.01 -7.75 13.71
C MET A 153 -5.53 -7.87 13.48
N PRO A 154 -6.32 -8.66 14.23
CA PRO A 154 -7.74 -8.87 13.87
C PRO A 154 -8.55 -7.59 13.77
N TYR A 155 -8.21 -6.58 14.59
CA TYR A 155 -8.94 -5.33 14.72
C TYR A 155 -8.14 -4.11 14.27
N TRP A 156 -7.04 -4.33 13.54
CA TRP A 156 -6.23 -3.25 13.01
C TRP A 156 -7.00 -2.42 12.00
N LYS A 157 -6.78 -1.11 12.11
CA LYS A 157 -7.27 -0.09 11.17
C LYS A 157 -6.18 0.25 10.15
N TRP A 158 -6.54 1.11 9.20
CA TRP A 158 -5.59 1.55 8.18
C TRP A 158 -4.29 2.14 8.76
N SER A 159 -4.39 2.96 9.80
CA SER A 159 -3.21 3.57 10.44
C SER A 159 -2.20 2.54 10.98
N ASP A 160 -2.68 1.40 11.47
CA ASP A 160 -1.82 0.34 12.00
C ASP A 160 -1.12 -0.40 10.85
N TRP A 161 -1.87 -0.69 9.80
CA TRP A 161 -1.36 -1.30 8.58
C TRP A 161 -0.40 -0.38 7.83
N GLU A 162 -0.69 0.91 7.70
CA GLU A 162 0.19 1.88 7.05
C GLU A 162 1.56 1.91 7.72
N ARG A 163 1.59 1.92 9.06
CA ARG A 163 2.84 1.87 9.84
C ARG A 163 3.61 0.57 9.62
N LEU A 164 2.92 -0.58 9.61
CA LEU A 164 3.57 -1.85 9.34
C LEU A 164 4.14 -1.90 7.92
N ILE A 165 3.42 -1.40 6.92
CA ILE A 165 3.88 -1.40 5.53
C ILE A 165 5.08 -0.45 5.36
N ASP A 166 5.06 0.73 5.99
CA ASP A 166 6.21 1.62 6.00
C ASP A 166 7.43 0.94 6.63
N TRP A 167 7.24 0.24 7.75
CA TRP A 167 8.31 -0.54 8.39
C TRP A 167 8.79 -1.70 7.49
N MET A 168 7.90 -2.41 6.82
CA MET A 168 8.27 -3.47 5.87
C MET A 168 9.12 -2.91 4.74
N ALA A 169 8.75 -1.77 4.16
CA ALA A 169 9.52 -1.10 3.11
C ALA A 169 10.91 -0.70 3.60
N LEU A 170 11.00 -0.07 4.78
CA LEU A 170 12.26 0.32 5.42
C LEU A 170 13.19 -0.87 5.69
N ASN A 171 12.63 -2.05 5.96
CA ASN A 171 13.39 -3.27 6.21
C ASN A 171 13.53 -4.17 4.98
N GLY A 172 13.13 -3.70 3.80
CA GLY A 172 13.37 -4.36 2.53
C GLY A 172 12.50 -5.60 2.29
N ILE A 173 11.35 -5.71 2.92
CA ILE A 173 10.40 -6.78 2.62
C ILE A 173 9.85 -6.59 1.21
N THR A 174 9.93 -7.64 0.39
CA THR A 174 9.43 -7.61 -0.99
C THR A 174 8.19 -8.48 -1.19
N MET A 175 7.91 -9.41 -0.29
CA MET A 175 6.82 -10.39 -0.41
C MET A 175 6.04 -10.47 0.92
N PRO A 176 5.20 -9.48 1.24
CA PRO A 176 4.35 -9.54 2.43
C PRO A 176 3.21 -10.55 2.24
N LEU A 177 2.86 -11.30 3.29
CA LEU A 177 1.64 -12.11 3.32
C LEU A 177 0.44 -11.16 3.47
N ALA A 178 -0.49 -11.17 2.53
CA ALA A 178 -1.61 -10.23 2.43
C ALA A 178 -2.95 -10.97 2.45
N ILE A 179 -3.33 -11.52 3.61
CA ILE A 179 -4.51 -12.40 3.77
C ILE A 179 -5.73 -11.71 4.38
N SER A 180 -5.66 -10.43 4.72
CA SER A 180 -6.82 -9.69 5.24
C SER A 180 -7.95 -9.67 4.21
N GLY A 181 -9.21 -9.80 4.66
CA GLY A 181 -10.37 -9.75 3.79
C GLY A 181 -10.56 -10.96 2.85
N GLN A 182 -9.84 -12.05 3.04
CA GLN A 182 -10.00 -13.27 2.26
C GLN A 182 -11.42 -13.83 2.38
N GLU A 183 -12.05 -13.72 3.52
CA GLU A 183 -13.42 -14.14 3.79
C GLU A 183 -14.44 -13.46 2.89
N THR A 184 -14.19 -12.24 2.47
CA THR A 184 -15.06 -11.52 1.51
C THR A 184 -15.03 -12.18 0.13
N VAL A 185 -13.88 -12.68 -0.28
CA VAL A 185 -13.75 -13.44 -1.54
C VAL A 185 -14.51 -14.76 -1.42
N TRP A 186 -14.33 -15.46 -0.31
CA TRP A 186 -15.03 -16.71 -0.04
C TRP A 186 -16.55 -16.49 0.04
N TYR A 187 -17.00 -15.45 0.72
CA TYR A 187 -18.41 -15.08 0.76
C TYR A 187 -19.01 -14.93 -0.64
N LYS A 188 -18.33 -14.21 -1.52
CA LYS A 188 -18.76 -14.01 -2.90
C LYS A 188 -18.78 -15.32 -3.72
N VAL A 189 -17.82 -16.20 -3.46
CA VAL A 189 -17.75 -17.51 -4.13
C VAL A 189 -18.89 -18.45 -3.63
N TRP A 190 -19.04 -18.59 -2.34
CA TRP A 190 -20.07 -19.45 -1.76
C TRP A 190 -21.49 -18.98 -2.08
N SER A 191 -21.72 -17.68 -2.15
CA SER A 191 -23.00 -17.13 -2.65
C SER A 191 -23.30 -17.55 -4.08
N LYS A 192 -22.31 -17.55 -4.96
CA LYS A 192 -22.45 -18.01 -6.36
C LYS A 192 -22.72 -19.53 -6.44
N LEU A 193 -22.28 -20.29 -5.47
CA LEU A 193 -22.52 -21.73 -5.38
C LEU A 193 -23.86 -22.09 -4.70
N GLY A 194 -24.66 -21.09 -4.34
CA GLY A 194 -26.04 -21.28 -3.86
C GLY A 194 -26.21 -21.26 -2.36
N LEU A 195 -25.16 -21.01 -1.57
CA LEU A 195 -25.29 -20.84 -0.13
C LEU A 195 -25.91 -19.46 0.19
N ASN A 196 -26.75 -19.40 1.22
CA ASN A 196 -27.36 -18.16 1.69
C ASN A 196 -26.42 -17.38 2.65
N ASP A 197 -26.79 -16.14 2.95
CA ASP A 197 -25.99 -15.22 3.79
C ASP A 197 -25.67 -15.82 5.17
N GLU A 198 -26.66 -16.43 5.83
CA GLU A 198 -26.50 -16.98 7.16
C GLU A 198 -25.56 -18.20 7.16
N GLN A 199 -25.72 -19.12 6.21
CA GLN A 199 -24.86 -20.30 6.05
C GLN A 199 -23.40 -19.89 5.86
N ILE A 200 -23.14 -18.91 4.99
CA ILE A 200 -21.78 -18.46 4.71
C ILE A 200 -21.16 -17.78 5.92
N ARG A 201 -21.88 -16.85 6.56
CA ARG A 201 -21.32 -16.12 7.71
C ARG A 201 -21.16 -17.01 8.94
N SER A 202 -22.02 -18.02 9.09
CA SER A 202 -21.92 -19.00 10.17
C SER A 202 -20.74 -19.97 9.97
N TYR A 203 -20.34 -20.24 8.73
CA TYR A 203 -19.17 -21.06 8.43
C TYR A 203 -17.86 -20.42 8.89
N PHE A 204 -17.73 -19.09 8.82
CA PHE A 204 -16.54 -18.39 9.30
C PHE A 204 -16.47 -18.39 10.82
N THR A 205 -15.25 -18.42 11.34
CA THR A 205 -15.00 -18.16 12.76
C THR A 205 -15.11 -16.67 13.09
N GLY A 206 -15.11 -16.31 14.36
CA GLY A 206 -14.95 -14.95 14.82
C GLY A 206 -13.59 -14.34 14.37
N PRO A 207 -13.44 -13.00 14.32
CA PRO A 207 -12.28 -12.31 13.71
C PRO A 207 -10.93 -12.80 14.22
N ALA A 208 -10.78 -13.00 15.52
CA ALA A 208 -9.51 -13.42 16.13
C ALA A 208 -9.07 -14.85 15.75
N HIS A 209 -9.99 -15.69 15.27
CA HIS A 209 -9.72 -17.08 14.92
C HIS A 209 -9.63 -17.34 13.41
N LEU A 210 -9.82 -16.33 12.58
CA LEU A 210 -9.77 -16.47 11.13
C LEU A 210 -8.46 -17.04 10.56
N PRO A 211 -7.26 -16.80 11.13
CA PRO A 211 -6.05 -17.48 10.68
C PRO A 211 -6.16 -19.01 10.77
N TRP A 212 -6.74 -19.54 11.84
CA TRP A 212 -6.94 -20.98 11.99
C TRP A 212 -8.05 -21.51 11.08
N HIS A 213 -9.08 -20.71 10.83
CA HIS A 213 -10.09 -21.02 9.82
C HIS A 213 -9.45 -21.14 8.42
N ARG A 214 -8.61 -20.16 8.03
CA ARG A 214 -7.91 -20.16 6.74
C ARG A 214 -6.96 -21.35 6.58
N MET A 215 -6.40 -21.86 7.67
CA MET A 215 -5.55 -23.06 7.69
C MET A 215 -6.35 -24.37 7.77
N SER A 216 -7.67 -24.34 7.67
CA SER A 216 -8.56 -25.50 7.79
C SER A 216 -8.52 -26.18 9.18
N ASN A 217 -8.24 -25.44 10.24
CA ASN A 217 -8.14 -25.98 11.60
C ASN A 217 -9.46 -25.88 12.36
N VAL A 218 -10.23 -24.83 12.15
CA VAL A 218 -11.46 -24.52 12.88
C VAL A 218 -12.47 -23.84 11.95
N ASP A 219 -13.75 -24.20 12.04
CA ASP A 219 -14.87 -23.54 11.38
C ASP A 219 -16.04 -23.34 12.37
N TYR A 220 -17.02 -22.54 12.05
CA TYR A 220 -18.23 -22.24 12.83
C TYR A 220 -18.01 -21.72 14.26
N TRP A 221 -16.77 -21.54 14.69
CA TRP A 221 -16.45 -21.13 16.07
C TRP A 221 -16.68 -19.63 16.26
N GLN A 222 -17.52 -19.26 17.23
CA GLN A 222 -17.87 -17.86 17.51
C GLN A 222 -18.48 -17.12 16.31
N SER A 223 -19.19 -17.83 15.46
CA SER A 223 -19.95 -17.29 14.33
C SER A 223 -21.36 -16.78 14.75
N PRO A 224 -22.11 -16.10 13.88
CA PRO A 224 -21.77 -15.73 12.51
C PRO A 224 -20.87 -14.49 12.43
N LEU A 225 -19.96 -14.47 11.46
CA LEU A 225 -19.11 -13.31 11.20
C LEU A 225 -19.97 -12.12 10.70
N PRO A 226 -19.88 -10.93 11.30
CA PRO A 226 -20.69 -9.78 10.88
C PRO A 226 -20.45 -9.38 9.41
N LYS A 227 -21.51 -9.10 8.67
CA LYS A 227 -21.41 -8.67 7.28
C LYS A 227 -20.65 -7.34 7.15
N SER A 228 -20.89 -6.41 8.06
CA SER A 228 -20.17 -5.13 8.12
C SER A 228 -18.65 -5.32 8.30
N TRP A 229 -18.23 -6.36 9.03
CA TRP A 229 -16.83 -6.70 9.17
C TRP A 229 -16.24 -7.15 7.81
N LEU A 230 -16.93 -8.02 7.08
CA LEU A 230 -16.51 -8.47 5.74
C LEU A 230 -16.31 -7.28 4.79
N GLU A 231 -17.27 -6.35 4.77
CA GLU A 231 -17.24 -5.16 3.93
C GLU A 231 -16.08 -4.23 4.29
N GLN A 232 -15.85 -3.99 5.57
CA GLN A 232 -14.73 -3.19 6.06
C GLN A 232 -13.37 -3.82 5.72
N GLN A 233 -13.25 -5.14 5.86
CA GLN A 233 -12.01 -5.86 5.53
C GLN A 233 -11.72 -5.86 4.01
N GLU A 234 -12.74 -5.83 3.15
CA GLU A 234 -12.53 -5.67 1.71
C GLU A 234 -11.92 -4.31 1.38
N VAL A 235 -12.44 -3.24 1.99
CA VAL A 235 -11.91 -1.87 1.80
C VAL A 235 -10.47 -1.80 2.31
N LEU A 236 -10.23 -2.29 3.52
CA LEU A 236 -8.92 -2.30 4.15
C LEU A 236 -7.89 -3.06 3.30
N GLN A 237 -8.24 -4.26 2.83
CA GLN A 237 -7.34 -5.06 2.00
C GLN A 237 -6.97 -4.36 0.68
N LYS A 238 -7.90 -3.65 0.05
CA LYS A 238 -7.60 -2.86 -1.15
C LYS A 238 -6.57 -1.76 -0.87
N GLN A 239 -6.66 -1.11 0.29
CA GLN A 239 -5.69 -0.10 0.74
C GLN A 239 -4.32 -0.72 0.99
N ILE A 240 -4.27 -1.87 1.71
CA ILE A 240 -3.05 -2.63 1.97
C ILE A 240 -2.36 -2.99 0.67
N LEU A 241 -3.06 -3.67 -0.25
CA LEU A 241 -2.50 -4.12 -1.52
C LEU A 241 -2.01 -2.97 -2.40
N LYS A 242 -2.73 -1.83 -2.38
CA LYS A 242 -2.28 -0.64 -3.09
C LYS A 242 -0.97 -0.12 -2.53
N ARG A 243 -0.90 0.06 -1.20
CA ARG A 243 0.28 0.61 -0.52
C ARG A 243 1.50 -0.30 -0.66
N GLU A 244 1.34 -1.61 -0.56
CA GLU A 244 2.41 -2.58 -0.79
C GLU A 244 2.98 -2.46 -2.21
N ARG A 245 2.12 -2.33 -3.23
CA ARG A 245 2.55 -2.11 -4.62
C ARG A 245 3.22 -0.75 -4.83
N ASP A 246 2.78 0.30 -4.13
CA ASP A 246 3.43 1.62 -4.18
C ASP A 246 4.91 1.53 -3.75
N PHE A 247 5.26 0.55 -2.89
CA PHE A 247 6.64 0.21 -2.51
C PHE A 247 7.25 -0.93 -3.35
N ASN A 248 6.69 -1.26 -4.50
CA ASN A 248 7.17 -2.35 -5.36
C ASN A 248 7.22 -3.72 -4.66
N MET A 249 6.40 -3.95 -3.64
CA MET A 249 6.22 -5.27 -3.05
C MET A 249 5.29 -6.12 -3.91
N THR A 250 5.47 -7.44 -3.86
CA THR A 250 4.61 -8.45 -4.46
C THR A 250 3.79 -9.13 -3.37
N PRO A 251 2.54 -8.68 -3.11
CA PRO A 251 1.70 -9.28 -2.08
C PRO A 251 1.47 -10.77 -2.32
N VAL A 252 1.67 -11.59 -1.29
CA VAL A 252 1.45 -13.04 -1.35
C VAL A 252 0.04 -13.34 -0.85
N LEU A 253 -0.78 -13.91 -1.72
CA LEU A 253 -2.13 -14.33 -1.41
C LEU A 253 -2.19 -15.85 -1.36
N PRO A 254 -2.90 -16.45 -0.39
CA PRO A 254 -3.05 -17.89 -0.34
C PRO A 254 -3.97 -18.38 -1.47
N ALA A 255 -3.72 -19.58 -1.94
CA ALA A 255 -4.64 -20.29 -2.80
C ALA A 255 -5.81 -20.89 -1.97
N PHE A 256 -6.78 -21.48 -2.66
CA PHE A 256 -7.87 -22.20 -2.03
C PHE A 256 -7.35 -23.42 -1.25
N SER A 257 -7.70 -23.50 0.03
CA SER A 257 -7.20 -24.56 0.94
C SER A 257 -7.94 -25.89 0.82
N GLY A 258 -9.09 -25.90 0.14
CA GLY A 258 -9.88 -27.11 -0.10
C GLY A 258 -11.02 -27.33 0.90
N HIS A 259 -11.06 -26.65 2.06
CA HIS A 259 -12.15 -26.82 3.00
C HIS A 259 -13.36 -25.93 2.67
N VAL A 260 -14.55 -26.44 2.92
CA VAL A 260 -15.82 -25.87 2.43
C VAL A 260 -16.89 -25.89 3.53
N PRO A 261 -17.93 -25.03 3.44
CA PRO A 261 -19.10 -25.13 4.31
C PRO A 261 -19.79 -26.49 4.15
N LYS A 262 -20.13 -27.15 5.27
CA LYS A 262 -20.82 -28.46 5.26
C LYS A 262 -22.14 -28.45 4.48
N GLU A 263 -22.83 -27.31 4.44
CA GLU A 263 -24.08 -27.10 3.72
C GLU A 263 -23.94 -27.29 2.22
N LEU A 264 -22.74 -27.17 1.69
CA LEU A 264 -22.45 -27.38 0.26
C LEU A 264 -22.75 -28.82 -0.16
N LYS A 265 -22.63 -29.79 0.74
CA LYS A 265 -22.97 -31.19 0.49
C LYS A 265 -24.44 -31.39 0.07
N ALA A 266 -25.37 -30.61 0.64
CA ALA A 266 -26.79 -30.68 0.29
C ALA A 266 -27.06 -30.09 -1.12
N ILE A 267 -26.27 -29.10 -1.56
CA ILE A 267 -26.40 -28.47 -2.88
C ILE A 267 -25.75 -29.34 -3.96
N TYR A 268 -24.61 -29.97 -3.62
CA TYR A 268 -23.81 -30.79 -4.52
C TYR A 268 -23.62 -32.18 -3.94
N PRO A 269 -24.66 -33.06 -3.96
CA PRO A 269 -24.64 -34.38 -3.30
C PRO A 269 -23.57 -35.32 -3.86
N ASP A 270 -23.18 -35.15 -5.12
CA ASP A 270 -22.15 -35.95 -5.78
C ASP A 270 -20.72 -35.49 -5.46
N ALA A 271 -20.56 -34.31 -4.81
CA ALA A 271 -19.25 -33.84 -4.40
C ALA A 271 -18.66 -34.71 -3.29
N LYS A 272 -17.37 -35.04 -3.43
CA LYS A 272 -16.64 -35.82 -2.41
C LYS A 272 -16.21 -34.90 -1.27
N ILE A 273 -17.16 -34.57 -0.41
CA ILE A 273 -16.92 -33.77 0.79
C ILE A 273 -16.83 -34.70 1.99
N HIS A 274 -15.74 -34.63 2.73
CA HIS A 274 -15.47 -35.43 3.93
C HIS A 274 -15.31 -34.50 5.14
N GLU A 275 -15.80 -34.98 6.27
CA GLU A 275 -15.60 -34.30 7.54
C GLU A 275 -14.12 -34.35 7.97
N MET A 276 -13.61 -33.23 8.43
CA MET A 276 -12.20 -33.12 8.83
C MET A 276 -11.99 -33.73 10.22
N SER A 277 -10.79 -34.22 10.48
CA SER A 277 -10.41 -34.75 11.81
C SER A 277 -10.32 -33.62 12.85
N GLN A 278 -10.48 -33.97 14.13
CA GLN A 278 -10.36 -33.02 15.25
C GLN A 278 -9.01 -32.30 15.27
N TRP A 279 -9.02 -31.01 15.61
CA TRP A 279 -7.83 -30.20 15.81
C TRP A 279 -7.90 -29.45 17.14
N GLY A 280 -6.82 -29.52 17.97
CA GLY A 280 -6.65 -28.69 19.14
C GLY A 280 -7.79 -28.75 20.18
N GLY A 281 -8.51 -29.86 20.29
CA GLY A 281 -9.66 -30.04 21.20
C GLY A 281 -10.99 -29.55 20.60
N TYR A 282 -11.03 -29.05 19.38
CA TYR A 282 -12.28 -28.72 18.67
C TYR A 282 -12.90 -30.01 18.09
N ASP A 283 -14.18 -30.21 18.35
CA ASP A 283 -14.94 -31.31 17.79
C ASP A 283 -15.07 -31.21 16.26
N SER A 284 -15.26 -32.37 15.62
CA SER A 284 -15.49 -32.46 14.17
C SER A 284 -16.73 -31.70 13.70
N LYS A 285 -17.72 -31.44 14.58
CA LYS A 285 -18.90 -30.62 14.24
C LYS A 285 -18.60 -29.19 13.84
N TYR A 286 -17.41 -28.67 14.14
CA TYR A 286 -16.95 -27.33 13.75
C TYR A 286 -16.07 -27.36 12.49
N ARG A 287 -15.96 -28.52 11.82
CA ARG A 287 -14.99 -28.72 10.76
C ARG A 287 -15.57 -29.53 9.61
N SER A 288 -15.51 -28.99 8.40
CA SER A 288 -16.05 -29.62 7.19
C SER A 288 -15.15 -29.42 5.99
#